data_bb6d311419a075494f35e0942267e9ca
#
_entry.id   bb6d311419a075494f35e0942267e9ca
#
_cell.length_a   1.000
_cell.length_b   1.000
_cell.length_c   1.000
_cell.angle_alpha   90.00
_cell.angle_beta   90.00
_cell.angle_gamma   90.00
#
_symmetry.space_group_name_H-M   'P 1'
#
loop_
_entity.id
_entity.type
_entity.pdbx_description
1 polymer ?
#
loop_
_entity_poly.entity_id
_entity_poly.type
_entity_poly.pdbx_seq_one_letter_code
_entity_poly.pdbx_strand_id
1 'polypeptide(L)'
;RARELAQRKNSAEGLLADVGRVRRTAQELREQAAEQEVETRRVLNAAKVTEESAKERAQLRQQEAERAFLEHRRMLECLLEEEGERLMAGMKGHQKEEVDAMFQLIRTSLQQCDLGARWTQFVHSLKKGRIVWLPRLREHGRVVKVQKKKERARVLVGQLEMDLPFRDLTWADAPPPID
;
A
#
# COMPACT_ATOMS: atom_id res chain seq x y z
N ARG A 1 18.11 36.04 -77.32
CA ARG A 1 19.01 35.04 -76.65
C ARG A 1 19.64 35.63 -75.38
N ALA A 2 20.20 36.86 -75.35
CA ALA A 2 20.82 37.45 -74.15
C ALA A 2 19.82 37.74 -73.03
N ARG A 3 18.59 38.24 -73.33
CA ARG A 3 17.52 38.51 -72.39
C ARG A 3 16.96 37.23 -71.78
N GLU A 4 16.85 36.15 -72.54
CA GLU A 4 16.34 34.86 -72.05
C GLU A 4 17.34 34.19 -71.09
N LEU A 5 18.65 34.30 -71.40
CA LEU A 5 19.70 33.83 -70.47
C LEU A 5 19.74 34.61 -69.14
N ALA A 6 19.59 35.94 -69.19
CA ALA A 6 19.50 36.76 -67.99
C ALA A 6 18.29 36.41 -67.15
N GLN A 7 17.12 36.18 -67.77
CA GLN A 7 15.87 35.79 -67.10
C GLN A 7 15.98 34.39 -66.43
N ARG A 8 16.62 33.42 -67.16
CA ARG A 8 16.88 32.07 -66.56
C ARG A 8 17.88 32.13 -65.41
N LYS A 9 18.89 32.97 -65.46
CA LYS A 9 19.90 33.16 -64.44
C LYS A 9 19.21 33.75 -63.13
N ASN A 10 18.44 34.83 -63.32
CA ASN A 10 17.69 35.43 -62.17
C ASN A 10 16.68 34.45 -61.57
N SER A 11 16.03 33.62 -62.38
CA SER A 11 15.12 32.57 -61.89
C SER A 11 15.88 31.48 -61.12
N ALA A 12 17.06 31.07 -61.60
CA ALA A 12 17.90 30.07 -60.90
C ALA A 12 18.44 30.62 -59.56
N GLU A 13 18.87 31.88 -59.53
CA GLU A 13 19.35 32.53 -58.30
C GLU A 13 18.20 32.70 -57.29
N GLY A 14 17.00 33.03 -57.74
CA GLY A 14 15.79 33.09 -56.92
C GLY A 14 15.46 31.72 -56.30
N LEU A 15 15.48 30.66 -57.10
CA LEU A 15 15.25 29.29 -56.61
C LEU A 15 16.28 28.84 -55.59
N LEU A 16 17.58 29.17 -55.81
CA LEU A 16 18.63 28.85 -54.84
C LEU A 16 18.47 29.61 -53.54
N ALA A 17 18.04 30.86 -53.60
CA ALA A 17 17.72 31.64 -52.37
C ALA A 17 16.54 31.08 -51.61
N ASP A 18 15.50 30.60 -52.31
CA ASP A 18 14.33 29.96 -51.69
C ASP A 18 14.71 28.61 -51.06
N VAL A 19 15.48 27.79 -51.75
CA VAL A 19 16.02 26.52 -51.20
C VAL A 19 16.86 26.80 -49.94
N GLY A 20 17.70 27.84 -49.97
CA GLY A 20 18.47 28.26 -48.82
C GLY A 20 17.62 28.74 -47.63
N ARG A 21 16.48 29.38 -47.89
CA ARG A 21 15.51 29.76 -46.85
C ARG A 21 14.82 28.52 -46.23
N VAL A 22 14.28 27.67 -47.09
CA VAL A 22 13.63 26.42 -46.67
C VAL A 22 14.57 25.53 -45.86
N ARG A 23 15.84 25.43 -46.27
CA ARG A 23 16.81 24.65 -45.51
C ARG A 23 17.11 25.23 -44.13
N ARG A 24 17.20 26.54 -43.99
CA ARG A 24 17.37 27.19 -42.70
C ARG A 24 16.16 27.00 -41.78
N THR A 25 14.96 27.25 -42.28
CA THR A 25 13.73 27.01 -41.48
C THR A 25 13.57 25.54 -41.07
N ALA A 26 13.93 24.60 -41.96
CA ALA A 26 13.90 23.17 -41.62
C ALA A 26 14.94 22.80 -40.56
N GLN A 27 16.08 23.47 -40.53
CA GLN A 27 17.10 23.26 -39.52
C GLN A 27 16.66 23.84 -38.15
N GLU A 28 16.12 25.06 -38.14
CA GLU A 28 15.56 25.70 -36.93
C GLU A 28 14.43 24.87 -36.31
N LEU A 29 13.53 24.34 -37.15
CA LEU A 29 12.45 23.46 -36.67
C LEU A 29 12.99 22.15 -36.11
N ARG A 30 14.05 21.58 -36.66
CA ARG A 30 14.69 20.37 -36.10
C ARG A 30 15.35 20.65 -34.76
N GLU A 31 16.02 21.79 -34.62
CA GLU A 31 16.63 22.19 -33.33
C GLU A 31 15.56 22.41 -32.28
N GLN A 32 14.48 23.12 -32.60
CA GLN A 32 13.34 23.31 -31.69
C GLN A 32 12.67 21.97 -31.29
N ALA A 33 12.49 21.05 -32.25
CA ALA A 33 11.94 19.74 -32.00
C ALA A 33 12.85 18.91 -31.06
N ALA A 34 14.16 18.98 -31.26
CA ALA A 34 15.10 18.29 -30.37
C ALA A 34 15.12 18.87 -28.96
N GLU A 35 15.07 20.20 -28.81
CA GLU A 35 14.94 20.84 -27.51
C GLU A 35 13.63 20.46 -26.79
N GLN A 36 12.50 20.46 -27.51
CA GLN A 36 11.21 20.02 -26.97
C GLN A 36 11.23 18.55 -26.55
N GLU A 37 11.89 17.67 -27.31
CA GLU A 37 12.03 16.26 -26.95
C GLU A 37 12.82 16.08 -25.65
N VAL A 38 13.92 16.80 -25.47
CA VAL A 38 14.74 16.77 -24.27
C VAL A 38 13.92 17.25 -23.06
N GLU A 39 13.21 18.37 -23.20
CA GLU A 39 12.37 18.90 -22.09
C GLU A 39 11.22 17.96 -21.77
N THR A 40 10.56 17.40 -22.75
CA THR A 40 9.49 16.40 -22.56
C THR A 40 10.01 15.17 -21.82
N ARG A 41 11.17 14.66 -22.18
CA ARG A 41 11.82 13.55 -21.45
C ARG A 41 12.13 13.92 -20.01
N ARG A 42 12.62 15.13 -19.77
CA ARG A 42 12.91 15.62 -18.42
C ARG A 42 11.66 15.69 -17.54
N VAL A 43 10.60 16.28 -18.07
CA VAL A 43 9.30 16.37 -17.37
C VAL A 43 8.71 14.99 -17.10
N LEU A 44 8.79 14.08 -18.09
CA LEU A 44 8.30 12.71 -17.92
C LEU A 44 9.07 11.95 -16.82
N ASN A 45 10.40 12.09 -16.81
CA ASN A 45 11.23 11.45 -15.78
C ASN A 45 10.94 12.04 -14.39
N ALA A 46 10.79 13.36 -14.27
CA ALA A 46 10.40 13.99 -13.02
C ALA A 46 9.03 13.51 -12.54
N ALA A 47 8.05 13.41 -13.45
CA ALA A 47 6.72 12.88 -13.13
C ALA A 47 6.77 11.43 -12.64
N LYS A 48 7.57 10.56 -13.26
CA LYS A 48 7.75 9.18 -12.82
C LYS A 48 8.32 9.09 -11.40
N VAL A 49 9.37 9.86 -11.11
CA VAL A 49 9.98 9.89 -9.76
C VAL A 49 8.97 10.37 -8.71
N THR A 50 8.17 11.40 -9.04
CA THR A 50 7.13 11.89 -8.12
C THR A 50 6.02 10.85 -7.91
N GLU A 51 5.61 10.12 -8.96
CA GLU A 51 4.62 9.06 -8.88
C GLU A 51 5.13 7.89 -8.01
N GLU A 52 6.36 7.44 -8.22
CA GLU A 52 6.97 6.38 -7.42
C GLU A 52 7.06 6.77 -5.94
N SER A 53 7.53 7.97 -5.64
CA SER A 53 7.59 8.48 -4.27
C SER A 53 6.21 8.66 -3.62
N ALA A 54 5.18 8.95 -4.40
CA ALA A 54 3.80 9.01 -3.92
C ALA A 54 3.25 7.62 -3.61
N LYS A 55 3.55 6.62 -4.45
CA LYS A 55 3.18 5.21 -4.22
C LYS A 55 3.85 4.66 -2.96
N GLU A 56 5.14 4.90 -2.79
CA GLU A 56 5.87 4.47 -1.58
C GLU A 56 5.28 5.08 -0.31
N ARG A 57 5.01 6.40 -0.32
CA ARG A 57 4.36 7.08 0.82
C ARG A 57 2.95 6.57 1.09
N ALA A 58 2.19 6.21 0.06
CA ALA A 58 0.86 5.63 0.22
C ALA A 58 0.94 4.22 0.85
N GLN A 59 1.89 3.40 0.41
CA GLN A 59 2.13 2.07 0.96
C GLN A 59 2.56 2.14 2.44
N LEU A 60 3.49 3.04 2.77
CA LEU A 60 3.92 3.26 4.17
C LEU A 60 2.73 3.65 5.06
N ARG A 61 1.93 4.63 4.65
CA ARG A 61 0.74 5.05 5.41
C ARG A 61 -0.27 3.92 5.58
N GLN A 62 -0.47 3.11 4.55
CA GLN A 62 -1.35 1.94 4.65
C GLN A 62 -0.83 0.93 5.66
N GLN A 63 0.46 0.64 5.66
CA GLN A 63 1.09 -0.28 6.62
C GLN A 63 1.00 0.24 8.06
N GLU A 64 1.22 1.54 8.26
CA GLU A 64 1.07 2.19 9.57
C GLU A 64 -0.37 2.10 10.06
N ALA A 65 -1.36 2.37 9.21
CA ALA A 65 -2.77 2.25 9.54
C ALA A 65 -3.17 0.80 9.88
N GLU A 66 -2.67 -0.18 9.13
CA GLU A 66 -2.90 -1.59 9.42
C GLU A 66 -2.31 -2.01 10.78
N ARG A 67 -1.10 -1.54 11.10
CA ARG A 67 -0.47 -1.79 12.42
C ARG A 67 -1.27 -1.17 13.55
N ALA A 68 -1.59 0.12 13.43
CA ALA A 68 -2.37 0.84 14.42
C ALA A 68 -3.73 0.16 14.67
N PHE A 69 -4.42 -0.26 13.60
CA PHE A 69 -5.68 -0.98 13.72
C PHE A 69 -5.52 -2.30 14.48
N LEU A 70 -4.52 -3.12 14.15
CA LEU A 70 -4.30 -4.41 14.81
C LEU A 70 -3.94 -4.24 16.29
N GLU A 71 -3.18 -3.22 16.63
CA GLU A 71 -2.82 -2.89 18.02
C GLU A 71 -4.03 -2.41 18.82
N HIS A 72 -4.79 -1.45 18.29
CA HIS A 72 -6.01 -0.95 18.93
C HIS A 72 -7.06 -2.05 19.07
N ARG A 73 -7.26 -2.87 18.04
CA ARG A 73 -8.16 -4.01 18.11
C ARG A 73 -7.79 -4.96 19.24
N ARG A 74 -6.50 -5.33 19.32
CA ARG A 74 -6.00 -6.20 20.36
C ARG A 74 -6.23 -5.61 21.77
N MET A 75 -5.95 -4.30 21.91
CA MET A 75 -6.19 -3.58 23.17
C MET A 75 -7.67 -3.61 23.55
N LEU A 76 -8.58 -3.36 22.60
CA LEU A 76 -10.02 -3.42 22.81
C LEU A 76 -10.48 -4.83 23.19
N GLU A 77 -10.00 -5.88 22.52
CA GLU A 77 -10.32 -7.26 22.86
C GLU A 77 -9.88 -7.62 24.30
N CYS A 78 -8.67 -7.21 24.71
CA CYS A 78 -8.22 -7.38 26.09
C CYS A 78 -9.10 -6.64 27.09
N LEU A 79 -9.42 -5.37 26.82
CA LEU A 79 -10.30 -4.58 27.70
C LEU A 79 -11.71 -5.18 27.82
N LEU A 80 -12.29 -5.65 26.70
CA LEU A 80 -13.60 -6.30 26.71
C LEU A 80 -13.60 -7.62 27.47
N GLU A 81 -12.49 -8.38 27.48
CA GLU A 81 -12.37 -9.59 28.26
C GLU A 81 -12.18 -9.27 29.75
N GLU A 82 -11.18 -8.47 30.11
CA GLU A 82 -10.80 -8.21 31.48
C GLU A 82 -11.84 -7.35 32.24
N GLU A 83 -12.22 -6.20 31.67
CA GLU A 83 -13.18 -5.30 32.30
C GLU A 83 -14.61 -5.74 32.06
N GLY A 84 -14.91 -6.41 30.95
CA GLY A 84 -16.20 -6.98 30.64
C GLY A 84 -16.59 -8.06 31.66
N GLU A 85 -15.67 -8.95 32.00
CA GLU A 85 -15.91 -9.96 33.07
C GLU A 85 -16.15 -9.31 34.44
N ARG A 86 -15.37 -8.28 34.80
CA ARG A 86 -15.54 -7.54 36.07
C ARG A 86 -16.87 -6.82 36.14
N LEU A 87 -17.26 -6.12 35.08
CA LEU A 87 -18.54 -5.42 34.97
C LEU A 87 -19.72 -6.41 35.07
N MET A 88 -19.66 -7.51 34.32
CA MET A 88 -20.72 -8.51 34.30
C MET A 88 -20.82 -9.30 35.60
N ALA A 89 -19.74 -9.46 36.36
CA ALA A 89 -19.77 -10.13 37.67
C ALA A 89 -20.63 -9.38 38.72
N GLY A 90 -20.72 -8.04 38.62
CA GLY A 90 -21.52 -7.19 39.51
C GLY A 90 -22.97 -6.98 39.06
N MET A 91 -23.34 -7.39 37.85
CA MET A 91 -24.65 -7.12 37.24
C MET A 91 -25.60 -8.31 37.31
N LYS A 92 -26.91 -8.05 37.39
CA LYS A 92 -27.96 -9.08 37.42
C LYS A 92 -29.04 -8.80 36.36
N GLY A 93 -29.60 -9.86 35.79
CA GLY A 93 -30.76 -9.80 34.92
C GLY A 93 -30.53 -8.98 33.65
N HIS A 94 -31.46 -8.10 33.31
CA HIS A 94 -31.53 -7.33 32.05
C HIS A 94 -30.30 -6.44 31.80
N GLN A 95 -29.68 -5.88 32.83
CA GLN A 95 -28.49 -5.07 32.68
C GLN A 95 -27.30 -5.86 32.11
N LYS A 96 -27.17 -7.14 32.47
CA LYS A 96 -26.13 -8.02 31.92
C LYS A 96 -26.35 -8.29 30.43
N GLU A 97 -27.59 -8.49 30.01
CA GLU A 97 -27.97 -8.72 28.61
C GLU A 97 -27.68 -7.47 27.75
N GLU A 98 -27.98 -6.27 28.25
CA GLU A 98 -27.72 -5.02 27.59
C GLU A 98 -26.21 -4.77 27.40
N VAL A 99 -25.40 -5.03 28.42
CA VAL A 99 -23.94 -4.87 28.34
C VAL A 99 -23.35 -5.91 27.41
N ASP A 100 -23.80 -7.16 27.41
CA ASP A 100 -23.34 -8.18 26.48
C ASP A 100 -23.72 -7.82 25.05
N ALA A 101 -24.94 -7.33 24.81
CA ALA A 101 -25.36 -6.84 23.50
C ALA A 101 -24.47 -5.69 22.98
N MET A 102 -24.09 -4.76 23.87
CA MET A 102 -23.18 -3.66 23.53
C MET A 102 -21.78 -4.18 23.18
N PHE A 103 -21.25 -5.15 23.91
CA PHE A 103 -19.96 -5.78 23.59
C PHE A 103 -20.00 -6.52 22.25
N GLN A 104 -21.10 -7.21 21.94
CA GLN A 104 -21.30 -7.85 20.66
C GLN A 104 -21.37 -6.82 19.51
N LEU A 105 -22.03 -5.69 19.73
CA LEU A 105 -22.07 -4.60 18.75
C LEU A 105 -20.67 -4.07 18.43
N ILE A 106 -19.85 -3.83 19.47
CA ILE A 106 -18.45 -3.38 19.29
C ILE A 106 -17.65 -4.40 18.49
N ARG A 107 -17.74 -5.69 18.85
CA ARG A 107 -17.05 -6.78 18.12
C ARG A 107 -17.49 -6.85 16.66
N THR A 108 -18.78 -6.73 16.40
CA THR A 108 -19.34 -6.76 15.05
C THR A 108 -18.86 -5.55 14.24
N SER A 109 -18.85 -4.36 14.82
CA SER A 109 -18.37 -3.15 14.16
C SER A 109 -16.88 -3.24 13.79
N LEU A 110 -16.06 -3.82 14.68
CA LEU A 110 -14.64 -4.08 14.40
C LEU A 110 -14.42 -5.08 13.25
N GLN A 111 -15.34 -6.04 13.06
CA GLN A 111 -15.27 -7.01 11.99
C GLN A 111 -15.77 -6.48 10.64
N GLN A 112 -16.66 -5.48 10.64
CA GLN A 112 -17.29 -4.94 9.44
C GLN A 112 -16.41 -3.94 8.68
N CYS A 113 -15.37 -3.37 9.28
CA CYS A 113 -14.43 -2.53 8.56
C CYS A 113 -13.51 -3.37 7.67
N ASP A 114 -12.95 -2.78 6.60
CA ASP A 114 -12.10 -3.47 5.62
C ASP A 114 -10.92 -4.20 6.26
N LEU A 115 -10.26 -3.57 7.24
CA LEU A 115 -9.15 -4.18 7.96
C LEU A 115 -9.63 -5.32 8.89
N GLY A 116 -10.82 -5.20 9.48
CA GLY A 116 -11.46 -6.24 10.26
C GLY A 116 -11.83 -7.46 9.42
N ALA A 117 -12.40 -7.25 8.25
CA ALA A 117 -12.70 -8.30 7.28
C ALA A 117 -11.41 -9.02 6.84
N ARG A 118 -10.35 -8.29 6.53
CA ARG A 118 -9.03 -8.84 6.18
C ARG A 118 -8.44 -9.67 7.32
N TRP A 119 -8.57 -9.20 8.56
CA TRP A 119 -8.11 -9.97 9.72
C TRP A 119 -8.93 -11.25 9.92
N THR A 120 -10.24 -11.19 9.79
CA THR A 120 -11.13 -12.35 9.85
C THR A 120 -10.74 -13.38 8.78
N GLN A 121 -10.50 -12.94 7.55
CA GLN A 121 -10.01 -13.78 6.47
C GLN A 121 -8.63 -14.39 6.80
N PHE A 122 -7.73 -13.61 7.39
CA PHE A 122 -6.43 -14.11 7.85
C PHE A 122 -6.59 -15.25 8.87
N VAL A 123 -7.42 -15.08 9.91
CA VAL A 123 -7.68 -16.09 10.93
C VAL A 123 -8.29 -17.35 10.32
N HIS A 124 -9.28 -17.20 9.43
CA HIS A 124 -9.87 -18.35 8.74
C HIS A 124 -8.88 -19.13 7.87
N SER A 125 -7.90 -18.45 7.31
CA SER A 125 -6.85 -19.02 6.47
C SER A 125 -5.67 -19.62 7.25
N LEU A 126 -5.66 -19.51 8.59
CA LEU A 126 -4.61 -20.11 9.42
C LEU A 126 -4.63 -21.62 9.29
N LYS A 127 -3.47 -22.17 8.92
CA LYS A 127 -3.21 -23.60 8.78
C LYS A 127 -1.79 -23.93 9.21
N LYS A 128 -1.55 -25.22 9.51
CA LYS A 128 -0.20 -25.73 9.82
C LYS A 128 0.79 -25.36 8.70
N GLY A 129 1.96 -24.89 9.10
CA GLY A 129 3.05 -24.47 8.21
C GLY A 129 3.00 -23.01 7.77
N ARG A 130 1.89 -22.28 7.99
CA ARG A 130 1.80 -20.86 7.64
C ARG A 130 2.75 -20.04 8.49
N ILE A 131 3.43 -19.07 7.87
CA ILE A 131 4.25 -18.08 8.55
C ILE A 131 3.33 -16.93 8.99
N VAL A 132 3.51 -16.49 10.24
CA VAL A 132 2.78 -15.40 10.86
C VAL A 132 3.76 -14.45 11.52
N TRP A 133 3.40 -13.18 11.62
CA TRP A 133 4.15 -12.19 12.37
C TRP A 133 3.63 -12.10 13.81
N LEU A 134 4.55 -11.97 14.75
CA LEU A 134 4.29 -11.88 16.19
C LEU A 134 4.72 -10.50 16.70
N PRO A 135 3.80 -9.51 16.76
CA PRO A 135 4.16 -8.13 17.11
C PRO A 135 4.84 -7.99 18.47
N ARG A 136 4.46 -8.83 19.45
CA ARG A 136 5.06 -8.81 20.80
C ARG A 136 6.52 -9.24 20.83
N LEU A 137 6.88 -10.21 19.99
CA LEU A 137 8.22 -10.78 19.95
C LEU A 137 9.07 -10.12 18.86
N ARG A 138 8.43 -9.33 17.97
CA ARG A 138 9.05 -8.75 16.78
C ARG A 138 9.73 -9.80 15.89
N GLU A 139 9.10 -10.98 15.81
CA GLU A 139 9.64 -12.12 15.07
C GLU A 139 8.57 -12.83 14.25
N HIS A 140 9.00 -13.57 13.25
CA HIS A 140 8.15 -14.47 12.49
C HIS A 140 8.08 -15.83 13.18
N GLY A 141 6.88 -16.40 13.21
CA GLY A 141 6.68 -17.75 13.71
C GLY A 141 5.99 -18.64 12.67
N ARG A 142 6.21 -19.94 12.76
CA ARG A 142 5.56 -20.94 11.93
C ARG A 142 4.43 -21.61 12.71
N VAL A 143 3.23 -21.58 12.18
CA VAL A 143 2.08 -22.25 12.81
C VAL A 143 2.29 -23.78 12.80
N VAL A 144 2.30 -24.39 13.96
CA VAL A 144 2.41 -25.84 14.16
C VAL A 144 1.03 -26.49 14.23
N LYS A 145 0.12 -25.87 15.00
CA LYS A 145 -1.25 -26.37 15.22
C LYS A 145 -2.23 -25.21 15.40
N VAL A 146 -3.42 -25.33 14.83
CA VAL A 146 -4.51 -24.36 14.99
C VAL A 146 -5.63 -24.98 15.82
N GLN A 147 -6.08 -24.28 16.85
CA GLN A 147 -7.18 -24.68 17.74
C GLN A 147 -8.34 -23.67 17.58
N LYS A 148 -9.10 -23.81 16.48
CA LYS A 148 -10.16 -22.85 16.11
C LYS A 148 -11.19 -22.63 17.22
N LYS A 149 -11.61 -23.68 17.93
CA LYS A 149 -12.59 -23.59 19.03
C LYS A 149 -12.11 -22.78 20.24
N LYS A 150 -10.80 -22.71 20.44
CA LYS A 150 -10.15 -21.96 21.54
C LYS A 150 -9.57 -20.64 21.09
N GLU A 151 -9.71 -20.30 19.80
CA GLU A 151 -9.10 -19.12 19.18
C GLU A 151 -7.61 -18.98 19.45
N ARG A 152 -6.89 -20.12 19.45
CA ARG A 152 -5.45 -20.19 19.72
C ARG A 152 -4.71 -20.95 18.62
N ALA A 153 -3.44 -20.60 18.45
CA ALA A 153 -2.53 -21.34 17.60
C ALA A 153 -1.22 -21.62 18.34
N ARG A 154 -0.70 -22.83 18.13
CA ARG A 154 0.67 -23.15 18.55
C ARG A 154 1.61 -22.73 17.44
N VAL A 155 2.56 -21.89 17.77
CA VAL A 155 3.51 -21.27 16.84
C VAL A 155 4.91 -21.59 17.27
N LEU A 156 5.76 -22.02 16.34
CA LEU A 156 7.18 -22.22 16.53
C LEU A 156 7.92 -20.94 16.19
N VAL A 157 8.64 -20.37 17.16
CA VAL A 157 9.47 -19.17 17.03
C VAL A 157 10.91 -19.57 17.34
N GLY A 158 11.78 -19.55 16.35
CA GLY A 158 13.10 -20.13 16.49
C GLY A 158 13.02 -21.62 16.84
N GLN A 159 13.37 -21.97 18.07
CA GLN A 159 13.30 -23.34 18.61
C GLN A 159 12.20 -23.51 19.68
N LEU A 160 11.44 -22.45 19.99
CA LEU A 160 10.44 -22.44 21.05
C LEU A 160 9.03 -22.57 20.49
N GLU A 161 8.25 -23.53 20.99
CA GLU A 161 6.82 -23.63 20.71
C GLU A 161 6.03 -22.82 21.73
N MET A 162 5.16 -21.94 21.27
CA MET A 162 4.30 -21.10 22.08
C MET A 162 2.84 -21.30 21.69
N ASP A 163 1.95 -21.33 22.68
CA ASP A 163 0.49 -21.37 22.45
C ASP A 163 -0.08 -19.97 22.62
N LEU A 164 -0.41 -19.33 21.49
CA LEU A 164 -0.79 -17.92 21.42
C LEU A 164 -2.23 -17.75 20.95
N PRO A 165 -2.97 -16.77 21.51
CA PRO A 165 -4.28 -16.42 21.00
C PRO A 165 -4.18 -15.80 19.61
N PHE A 166 -5.21 -15.95 18.77
CA PHE A 166 -5.21 -15.41 17.40
C PHE A 166 -4.97 -13.89 17.35
N ARG A 167 -5.44 -13.15 18.37
CA ARG A 167 -5.24 -11.70 18.49
C ARG A 167 -3.77 -11.28 18.55
N ASP A 168 -2.87 -12.16 18.98
CA ASP A 168 -1.42 -11.91 19.04
C ASP A 168 -0.69 -12.29 17.75
N LEU A 169 -1.41 -12.73 16.71
CA LEU A 169 -0.89 -13.11 15.41
C LEU A 169 -1.30 -12.10 14.35
N THR A 170 -0.42 -11.82 13.41
CA THR A 170 -0.74 -11.01 12.23
C THR A 170 -0.22 -11.68 10.95
N TRP A 171 -0.60 -11.15 9.79
CA TRP A 171 -0.05 -11.64 8.52
C TRP A 171 1.44 -11.32 8.39
N ALA A 172 2.15 -12.18 7.68
CA ALA A 172 3.62 -12.14 7.59
C ALA A 172 4.21 -10.91 6.87
N ASP A 173 3.36 -10.18 6.15
CA ASP A 173 3.77 -8.99 5.39
C ASP A 173 3.86 -7.72 6.24
N ALA A 174 3.62 -7.81 7.56
CA ALA A 174 3.87 -6.68 8.45
C ALA A 174 5.38 -6.40 8.47
N PRO A 175 5.86 -5.27 7.98
CA PRO A 175 7.27 -4.96 7.99
C PRO A 175 7.77 -4.87 9.43
N PRO A 176 9.07 -5.13 9.67
CA PRO A 176 9.66 -4.90 10.98
C PRO A 176 9.46 -3.44 11.39
N PRO A 177 9.33 -3.14 12.70
CA PRO A 177 9.27 -1.77 13.17
C PRO A 177 10.53 -1.05 12.69
N ILE A 178 10.34 0.15 12.17
CA ILE A 178 11.43 1.09 11.91
C ILE A 178 11.87 1.59 13.28
N ASP A 179 13.09 1.25 13.67
CA ASP A 179 13.72 1.79 14.87
C ASP A 179 13.96 3.29 14.71
#